data_525c2b1c03a103bd5d4e08ff5a22fb66
#
_entry.id   525c2b1c03a103bd5d4e08ff5a22fb66
#
_cell.length_a   1.000
_cell.length_b   1.000
_cell.length_c   1.000
_cell.angle_alpha   90.00
_cell.angle_beta   90.00
_cell.angle_gamma   90.00
#
_symmetry.space_group_name_H-M   'P 1'
#
loop_
_entity.id
_entity.type
_entity.pdbx_description
1 polymer ?
#
loop_
_entity_poly.entity_id
_entity_poly.type
_entity_poly.pdbx_seq_one_letter_code
_entity_poly.pdbx_strand_id
1 'polypeptide(L)'
;MPENFHRKKHLTSFQMIILGFAGVILLGTLLLMLPVSSADGIVTPFDEALFTSTSAVCVTGLVVQDTGSYWSGFGQTVILILIQTGGLGVVTVAVAAFMLSGRKISLMQRSTMQSAISAPQVGGIVRLTKFILRGTFLVEAIGAILLLPVFCHDFGRRGIWMSVFHSVSAFCNAGFDILGTEGHRFVSLSGYGDNIWLNMVIMLLIIIGGIGFLTWEDFYENKLNFRRYRMQSKVILITTVLLIILPAILFFANDFGEFLFKKRLLYSIFQSVTTRTAGFNTADLPLMTEAGKAVMILLMLIGGSPSSTAGGMKTTTFAVLILNAFATFRSREDAGAFGRRFDVQVIKNAATIAMLYLMLFFGGGIIISAYEGLPVLTCFYEAASAIGTVGLTLGVTPDLHIISR
;
A
#
# COMPACT_ATOMS: atom_id res chain seq x y z
N MET A 1 -2.43 53.18 20.62
CA MET A 1 -1.46 52.23 20.05
C MET A 1 -2.20 50.92 19.84
N PRO A 2 -2.36 50.41 18.60
CA PRO A 2 -2.96 49.10 18.38
C PRO A 2 -1.87 48.04 18.62
N GLU A 3 -2.09 47.17 19.59
CA GLU A 3 -1.28 45.99 19.81
C GLU A 3 -1.41 45.04 18.59
N ASN A 4 -0.35 44.92 17.83
CA ASN A 4 -0.19 43.91 16.81
C ASN A 4 -0.11 42.52 17.47
N PHE A 5 -1.26 41.88 17.69
CA PHE A 5 -1.32 40.44 17.96
C PHE A 5 -0.80 39.69 16.73
N HIS A 6 0.48 39.38 16.68
CA HIS A 6 1.03 38.36 15.80
C HIS A 6 0.39 37.03 16.21
N ARG A 7 -0.75 36.69 15.62
CA ARG A 7 -1.33 35.35 15.63
C ARG A 7 -0.28 34.44 15.00
N LYS A 8 0.53 33.75 15.81
CA LYS A 8 1.33 32.63 15.35
C LYS A 8 0.36 31.66 14.65
N LYS A 9 0.42 31.57 13.32
CA LYS A 9 -0.34 30.59 12.54
C LYS A 9 0.16 29.21 12.96
N HIS A 10 -0.56 28.54 13.85
CA HIS A 10 -0.28 27.14 14.17
C HIS A 10 -0.65 26.29 12.96
N LEU A 11 0.29 25.45 12.53
CA LEU A 11 0.04 24.48 11.47
C LEU A 11 -1.08 23.51 11.90
N THR A 12 -1.99 23.22 11.00
CA THR A 12 -3.03 22.21 11.23
C THR A 12 -2.42 20.80 11.25
N SER A 13 -3.09 19.82 11.87
CA SER A 13 -2.64 18.43 11.88
C SER A 13 -2.40 17.90 10.46
N PHE A 14 -3.26 18.25 9.49
CA PHE A 14 -3.10 17.85 8.08
C PHE A 14 -1.85 18.48 7.44
N GLN A 15 -1.61 19.77 7.68
CA GLN A 15 -0.40 20.41 7.16
C GLN A 15 0.88 19.79 7.74
N MET A 16 0.88 19.44 9.03
CA MET A 16 2.01 18.75 9.66
C MET A 16 2.26 17.36 9.05
N ILE A 17 1.19 16.61 8.74
CA ILE A 17 1.29 15.31 8.08
C ILE A 17 1.91 15.49 6.69
N ILE A 18 1.37 16.39 5.86
CA ILE A 18 1.85 16.64 4.49
C ILE A 18 3.33 17.07 4.49
N LEU A 19 3.69 18.03 5.34
CA LEU A 19 5.07 18.49 5.46
C LEU A 19 6.01 17.39 5.97
N GLY A 20 5.51 16.53 6.86
CA GLY A 20 6.26 15.36 7.33
C GLY A 20 6.57 14.38 6.21
N PHE A 21 5.58 14.03 5.39
CA PHE A 21 5.77 13.18 4.21
C PHE A 21 6.73 13.82 3.20
N ALA A 22 6.53 15.10 2.86
CA ALA A 22 7.41 15.83 1.94
C ALA A 22 8.85 15.87 2.45
N GLY A 23 9.05 16.10 3.74
CA GLY A 23 10.38 16.11 4.36
C GLY A 23 11.08 14.75 4.30
N VAL A 24 10.36 13.65 4.56
CA VAL A 24 10.91 12.29 4.47
C VAL A 24 11.23 11.92 3.02
N ILE A 25 10.37 12.28 2.06
CA ILE A 25 10.62 12.06 0.62
C ILE A 25 11.89 12.79 0.18
N LEU A 26 12.03 14.09 0.50
CA LEU A 26 13.21 14.87 0.13
C LEU A 26 14.48 14.33 0.79
N LEU A 27 14.43 13.94 2.07
CA LEU A 27 15.56 13.33 2.75
C LEU A 27 15.95 11.99 2.09
N GLY A 28 14.97 11.15 1.78
CA GLY A 28 15.17 9.89 1.06
C GLY A 28 15.80 10.12 -0.32
N THR A 29 15.30 11.11 -1.06
CA THR A 29 15.87 11.52 -2.37
C THR A 29 17.35 11.87 -2.24
N LEU A 30 17.71 12.74 -1.29
CA LEU A 30 19.10 13.12 -1.06
C LEU A 30 19.99 11.93 -0.70
N LEU A 31 19.50 10.99 0.13
CA LEU A 31 20.25 9.79 0.47
C LEU A 31 20.42 8.86 -0.74
N LEU A 32 19.37 8.70 -1.56
CA LEU A 32 19.42 7.85 -2.76
C LEU A 32 20.28 8.44 -3.89
N MET A 33 20.49 9.75 -3.94
CA MET A 33 21.41 10.40 -4.88
C MET A 33 22.89 10.15 -4.55
N LEU A 34 23.21 9.72 -3.33
CA LEU A 34 24.60 9.46 -2.95
C LEU A 34 25.20 8.31 -3.77
N PRO A 35 26.47 8.41 -4.22
CA PRO A 35 27.13 7.35 -4.98
C PRO A 35 27.15 6.00 -4.25
N VAL A 36 27.21 6.01 -2.91
CA VAL A 36 27.16 4.80 -2.10
C VAL A 36 25.80 4.05 -2.19
N SER A 37 24.76 4.72 -2.64
CA SER A 37 23.40 4.14 -2.76
C SER A 37 23.25 3.31 -4.04
N SER A 38 24.03 3.59 -5.10
CA SER A 38 24.01 2.77 -6.33
C SER A 38 25.04 1.63 -6.25
N ALA A 39 24.79 0.53 -6.94
CA ALA A 39 25.71 -0.61 -7.00
C ALA A 39 27.00 -0.26 -7.74
N ASP A 40 26.91 0.58 -8.77
CA ASP A 40 28.04 1.02 -9.59
C ASP A 40 28.80 2.22 -9.02
N GLY A 41 28.38 2.77 -7.87
CA GLY A 41 29.01 3.93 -7.23
C GLY A 41 28.79 5.24 -7.99
N ILE A 42 27.74 5.34 -8.80
CA ILE A 42 27.37 6.53 -9.56
C ILE A 42 26.35 7.39 -8.81
N VAL A 43 26.34 8.70 -9.10
CA VAL A 43 25.31 9.60 -8.57
C VAL A 43 24.00 9.35 -9.33
N THR A 44 22.95 8.95 -8.63
CA THR A 44 21.61 8.75 -9.23
C THR A 44 21.00 10.10 -9.61
N PRO A 45 20.41 10.26 -10.81
CA PRO A 45 19.69 11.46 -11.21
C PRO A 45 18.59 11.83 -10.20
N PHE A 46 18.36 13.14 -10.04
CA PHE A 46 17.39 13.65 -9.04
C PHE A 46 15.97 13.12 -9.27
N ASP A 47 15.53 13.09 -10.52
CA ASP A 47 14.19 12.61 -10.90
C ASP A 47 13.98 11.13 -10.56
N GLU A 48 14.95 10.26 -10.82
CA GLU A 48 14.91 8.84 -10.50
C GLU A 48 14.96 8.59 -8.98
N ALA A 49 15.84 9.32 -8.28
CA ALA A 49 15.92 9.26 -6.83
C ALA A 49 14.64 9.78 -6.15
N LEU A 50 14.04 10.87 -6.68
CA LEU A 50 12.80 11.44 -6.21
C LEU A 50 11.63 10.48 -6.45
N PHE A 51 11.55 9.86 -7.63
CA PHE A 51 10.54 8.88 -7.97
C PHE A 51 10.61 7.69 -7.02
N THR A 52 11.80 7.10 -6.86
CA THR A 52 12.00 5.94 -5.98
C THR A 52 11.70 6.27 -4.51
N SER A 53 12.17 7.43 -4.02
CA SER A 53 11.88 7.88 -2.65
C SER A 53 10.39 8.12 -2.44
N THR A 54 9.70 8.75 -3.39
CA THR A 54 8.25 8.99 -3.33
C THR A 54 7.50 7.67 -3.34
N SER A 55 7.85 6.76 -4.25
CA SER A 55 7.25 5.43 -4.36
C SER A 55 7.44 4.63 -3.06
N ALA A 56 8.63 4.67 -2.44
CA ALA A 56 8.92 3.98 -1.19
C ALA A 56 8.13 4.56 -0.01
N VAL A 57 8.11 5.89 0.16
CA VAL A 57 7.40 6.57 1.27
C VAL A 57 5.89 6.50 1.11
N CYS A 58 5.38 6.61 -0.11
CA CYS A 58 3.95 6.44 -0.40
C CYS A 58 3.53 4.96 -0.46
N VAL A 59 4.51 4.04 -0.33
CA VAL A 59 4.26 2.59 -0.35
C VAL A 59 3.60 2.17 -1.67
N THR A 60 4.11 2.70 -2.80
CA THR A 60 3.51 2.48 -4.12
C THR A 60 4.08 1.27 -4.82
N GLY A 61 5.43 1.12 -4.86
CA GLY A 61 6.10 0.00 -5.53
C GLY A 61 6.39 0.18 -7.02
N LEU A 62 5.97 1.27 -7.64
CA LEU A 62 6.43 1.60 -9.00
C LEU A 62 7.90 2.01 -8.94
N VAL A 63 8.70 1.52 -9.87
CA VAL A 63 10.14 1.75 -9.93
C VAL A 63 10.59 2.13 -11.34
N VAL A 64 11.55 3.03 -11.43
CA VAL A 64 12.22 3.41 -12.68
C VAL A 64 13.59 2.74 -12.81
N GLN A 65 14.19 2.34 -11.69
CA GLN A 65 15.40 1.53 -11.62
C GLN A 65 15.12 0.25 -10.84
N ASP A 66 15.62 -0.88 -11.34
CA ASP A 66 15.42 -2.18 -10.68
C ASP A 66 16.07 -2.19 -9.29
N THR A 67 15.28 -2.54 -8.26
CA THR A 67 15.74 -2.42 -6.87
C THR A 67 16.81 -3.45 -6.52
N GLY A 68 16.81 -4.60 -7.15
CA GLY A 68 17.75 -5.68 -6.87
C GLY A 68 19.13 -5.47 -7.48
N SER A 69 19.21 -4.93 -8.68
CA SER A 69 20.45 -4.77 -9.45
C SER A 69 21.06 -3.37 -9.39
N TYR A 70 20.22 -2.31 -9.38
CA TYR A 70 20.72 -0.94 -9.40
C TYR A 70 21.16 -0.41 -8.04
N TRP A 71 20.41 -0.72 -6.96
CA TRP A 71 20.70 -0.18 -5.63
C TRP A 71 21.66 -1.07 -4.84
N SER A 72 22.69 -0.47 -4.26
CA SER A 72 23.60 -1.14 -3.33
C SER A 72 22.87 -1.62 -2.06
N GLY A 73 23.53 -2.41 -1.22
CA GLY A 73 22.96 -2.77 0.09
C GLY A 73 22.60 -1.56 0.96
N PHE A 74 23.33 -0.45 0.83
CA PHE A 74 22.99 0.82 1.49
C PHE A 74 21.70 1.42 0.88
N GLY A 75 21.63 1.53 -0.45
CA GLY A 75 20.44 2.03 -1.13
C GLY A 75 19.19 1.21 -0.82
N GLN A 76 19.29 -0.12 -0.86
CA GLN A 76 18.21 -1.03 -0.47
C GLN A 76 17.78 -0.83 0.99
N THR A 77 18.73 -0.56 1.91
CA THR A 77 18.42 -0.28 3.33
C THR A 77 17.68 1.05 3.47
N VAL A 78 18.10 2.09 2.73
CA VAL A 78 17.40 3.38 2.69
C VAL A 78 15.96 3.18 2.20
N ILE A 79 15.77 2.48 1.08
CA ILE A 79 14.44 2.17 0.53
C ILE A 79 13.59 1.43 1.56
N LEU A 80 14.13 0.42 2.23
CA LEU A 80 13.42 -0.34 3.26
C LEU A 80 12.96 0.53 4.45
N ILE A 81 13.83 1.45 4.91
CA ILE A 81 13.48 2.41 5.97
C ILE A 81 12.39 3.38 5.52
N LEU A 82 12.44 3.83 4.27
CA LEU A 82 11.40 4.70 3.68
C LEU A 82 10.06 3.97 3.59
N ILE A 83 10.04 2.71 3.13
CA ILE A 83 8.86 1.84 3.10
C ILE A 83 8.27 1.68 4.50
N GLN A 84 9.09 1.34 5.49
CA GLN A 84 8.66 1.17 6.87
C GLN A 84 8.07 2.45 7.46
N THR A 85 8.71 3.60 7.16
CA THR A 85 8.25 4.91 7.62
C THR A 85 6.92 5.30 6.97
N GLY A 86 6.75 5.02 5.69
CA GLY A 86 5.52 5.25 4.94
C GLY A 86 4.38 4.35 5.40
N GLY A 87 4.61 3.04 5.47
CA GLY A 87 3.61 2.04 5.86
C GLY A 87 3.07 2.22 7.29
N LEU A 88 3.92 2.58 8.23
CA LEU A 88 3.49 2.94 9.60
C LEU A 88 2.90 4.35 9.68
N GLY A 89 3.17 5.19 8.69
CA GLY A 89 2.86 6.61 8.68
C GLY A 89 3.93 7.44 9.41
N VAL A 90 4.40 8.49 8.73
CA VAL A 90 5.50 9.37 9.18
C VAL A 90 5.26 9.91 10.60
N VAL A 91 4.03 10.29 10.95
CA VAL A 91 3.67 10.80 12.28
C VAL A 91 3.82 9.72 13.36
N THR A 92 3.42 8.48 13.04
CA THR A 92 3.57 7.34 13.98
C THR A 92 5.03 7.06 14.28
N VAL A 93 5.88 7.09 13.24
CA VAL A 93 7.33 6.88 13.38
C VAL A 93 7.98 8.03 14.17
N ALA A 94 7.62 9.29 13.86
CA ALA A 94 8.12 10.45 14.61
C ALA A 94 7.77 10.37 16.10
N VAL A 95 6.53 9.99 16.42
CA VAL A 95 6.11 9.82 17.82
C VAL A 95 6.78 8.62 18.48
N ALA A 96 7.01 7.52 17.74
CA ALA A 96 7.79 6.39 18.23
C ALA A 96 9.20 6.83 18.65
N ALA A 97 9.88 7.66 17.84
CA ALA A 97 11.18 8.23 18.17
C ALA A 97 11.14 9.11 19.43
N PHE A 98 10.10 9.96 19.59
CA PHE A 98 9.91 10.73 20.84
C PHE A 98 9.70 9.84 22.06
N MET A 99 8.93 8.75 21.92
CA MET A 99 8.72 7.78 23.00
C MET A 99 10.00 7.08 23.41
N LEU A 100 10.82 6.68 22.45
CA LEU A 100 12.14 6.05 22.71
C LEU A 100 13.10 7.02 23.38
N SER A 101 13.03 8.32 23.04
CA SER A 101 13.82 9.39 23.68
C SER A 101 13.31 9.80 25.06
N GLY A 102 12.29 9.14 25.61
CA GLY A 102 11.71 9.44 26.93
C GLY A 102 10.97 10.78 27.03
N ARG A 103 10.73 11.47 25.92
CA ARG A 103 10.03 12.77 25.90
C ARG A 103 8.53 12.60 26.07
N LYS A 104 7.90 13.55 26.80
CA LYS A 104 6.44 13.59 26.97
C LYS A 104 5.78 14.04 25.67
N ILE A 105 4.75 13.32 25.23
CA ILE A 105 3.96 13.63 24.03
C ILE A 105 2.91 14.68 24.38
N SER A 106 2.95 15.83 23.70
CA SER A 106 2.00 16.93 23.89
C SER A 106 0.59 16.57 23.38
N LEU A 107 -0.44 17.31 23.81
CA LEU A 107 -1.81 17.13 23.33
C LEU A 107 -1.94 17.35 21.82
N MET A 108 -1.22 18.33 21.27
CA MET A 108 -1.20 18.61 19.84
C MET A 108 -0.62 17.40 19.04
N GLN A 109 0.49 16.83 19.52
CA GLN A 109 1.05 15.62 18.90
C GLN A 109 0.08 14.43 18.96
N ARG A 110 -0.63 14.25 20.07
CA ARG A 110 -1.67 13.20 20.20
C ARG A 110 -2.83 13.42 19.23
N SER A 111 -3.28 14.66 19.04
CA SER A 111 -4.32 15.01 18.07
C SER A 111 -3.85 14.73 16.62
N THR A 112 -2.59 15.06 16.30
CA THR A 112 -2.01 14.75 14.99
C THR A 112 -1.90 13.24 14.76
N MET A 113 -1.50 12.47 15.80
CA MET A 113 -1.51 11.00 15.75
C MET A 113 -2.91 10.44 15.52
N GLN A 114 -3.90 10.94 16.23
CA GLN A 114 -5.29 10.55 16.05
C GLN A 114 -5.72 10.72 14.60
N SER A 115 -5.42 11.89 14.02
CA SER A 115 -5.74 12.19 12.62
C SER A 115 -4.98 11.25 11.67
N ALA A 116 -3.69 11.00 11.90
CA ALA A 116 -2.85 10.15 11.05
C ALA A 116 -3.29 8.67 11.05
N ILE A 117 -3.67 8.15 12.24
CA ILE A 117 -4.11 6.75 12.38
C ILE A 117 -5.63 6.63 12.16
N SER A 118 -6.35 7.73 11.97
CA SER A 118 -7.83 7.76 11.92
C SER A 118 -8.47 7.10 13.16
N ALA A 119 -7.87 7.31 14.35
CA ALA A 119 -8.37 6.74 15.57
C ALA A 119 -9.62 7.50 16.07
N PRO A 120 -10.62 6.83 16.68
CA PRO A 120 -11.87 7.47 17.08
C PRO A 120 -11.69 8.47 18.24
N GLN A 121 -10.66 8.31 19.05
CA GLN A 121 -10.42 9.14 20.25
C GLN A 121 -8.93 9.46 20.44
N VAL A 122 -8.63 10.62 21.03
CA VAL A 122 -7.27 11.01 21.43
C VAL A 122 -6.79 10.18 22.64
N GLY A 123 -7.74 9.80 23.50
CA GLY A 123 -7.45 8.95 24.66
C GLY A 123 -6.94 7.57 24.25
N GLY A 124 -5.86 7.10 24.89
CA GLY A 124 -5.29 5.77 24.58
C GLY A 124 -4.42 5.69 23.33
N ILE A 125 -4.28 6.76 22.53
CA ILE A 125 -3.54 6.76 21.27
C ILE A 125 -2.08 6.27 21.42
N VAL A 126 -1.42 6.61 22.51
CA VAL A 126 -0.05 6.16 22.81
C VAL A 126 0.01 4.64 23.03
N ARG A 127 -1.02 4.08 23.70
CA ARG A 127 -1.13 2.62 23.91
C ARG A 127 -1.38 1.90 22.59
N LEU A 128 -2.28 2.45 21.77
CA LEU A 128 -2.57 1.94 20.43
C LEU A 128 -1.32 1.97 19.55
N THR A 129 -0.55 3.07 19.56
CA THR A 129 0.71 3.16 18.80
C THR A 129 1.73 2.11 19.23
N LYS A 130 1.90 1.88 20.55
CA LYS A 130 2.77 0.79 21.04
C LYS A 130 2.30 -0.57 20.58
N PHE A 131 0.98 -0.81 20.58
CA PHE A 131 0.39 -2.05 20.07
C PHE A 131 0.68 -2.23 18.58
N ILE A 132 0.47 -1.18 17.77
CA ILE A 132 0.76 -1.18 16.34
C ILE A 132 2.24 -1.51 16.08
N LEU A 133 3.17 -0.77 16.69
CA LEU A 133 4.61 -0.97 16.50
C LEU A 133 5.05 -2.40 16.86
N ARG A 134 4.63 -2.89 18.04
CA ARG A 134 5.00 -4.25 18.46
C ARG A 134 4.40 -5.31 17.55
N GLY A 135 3.13 -5.14 17.15
CA GLY A 135 2.44 -6.05 16.24
C GLY A 135 3.10 -6.08 14.86
N THR A 136 3.44 -4.92 14.30
CA THR A 136 4.14 -4.79 13.03
C THR A 136 5.47 -5.53 13.04
N PHE A 137 6.39 -5.18 13.94
CA PHE A 137 7.70 -5.83 14.00
C PHE A 137 7.61 -7.34 14.28
N LEU A 138 6.61 -7.78 15.06
CA LEU A 138 6.37 -9.20 15.29
C LEU A 138 5.94 -9.92 14.01
N VAL A 139 4.98 -9.38 13.27
CA VAL A 139 4.47 -9.99 12.04
C VAL A 139 5.54 -9.99 10.96
N GLU A 140 6.29 -8.90 10.82
CA GLU A 140 7.43 -8.81 9.89
C GLU A 140 8.53 -9.80 10.22
N ALA A 141 8.88 -9.96 11.51
CA ALA A 141 9.88 -10.95 11.94
C ALA A 141 9.41 -12.39 11.64
N ILE A 142 8.14 -12.71 11.94
CA ILE A 142 7.55 -14.02 11.61
C ILE A 142 7.58 -14.24 10.09
N GLY A 143 7.16 -13.26 9.30
CA GLY A 143 7.20 -13.32 7.84
C GLY A 143 8.60 -13.56 7.31
N ALA A 144 9.60 -12.83 7.81
CA ALA A 144 11.00 -13.02 7.44
C ALA A 144 11.47 -14.46 7.75
N ILE A 145 11.17 -14.97 8.96
CA ILE A 145 11.51 -16.34 9.35
C ILE A 145 10.86 -17.38 8.42
N LEU A 146 9.60 -17.18 8.03
CA LEU A 146 8.89 -18.08 7.13
C LEU A 146 9.41 -18.04 5.69
N LEU A 147 10.01 -16.93 5.25
CA LEU A 147 10.63 -16.77 3.94
C LEU A 147 12.07 -17.30 3.89
N LEU A 148 12.77 -17.39 5.03
CA LEU A 148 14.16 -17.86 5.11
C LEU A 148 14.42 -19.19 4.39
N PRO A 149 13.58 -20.27 4.55
CA PRO A 149 13.87 -21.55 3.91
C PRO A 149 13.95 -21.45 2.39
N VAL A 150 13.13 -20.59 1.77
CA VAL A 150 13.10 -20.44 0.30
C VAL A 150 14.29 -19.60 -0.15
N PHE A 151 14.43 -18.37 0.36
CA PHE A 151 15.48 -17.48 -0.12
C PHE A 151 16.90 -17.92 0.29
N CYS A 152 17.08 -18.56 1.45
CA CYS A 152 18.40 -19.07 1.82
C CYS A 152 18.78 -20.30 1.02
N HIS A 153 17.83 -21.13 0.58
CA HIS A 153 18.08 -22.24 -0.32
C HIS A 153 18.63 -21.74 -1.66
N ASP A 154 18.04 -20.68 -2.22
CA ASP A 154 18.36 -20.21 -3.56
C ASP A 154 19.54 -19.22 -3.58
N PHE A 155 19.68 -18.38 -2.57
CA PHE A 155 20.67 -17.27 -2.51
C PHE A 155 21.68 -17.39 -1.36
N GLY A 156 21.69 -18.48 -0.61
CA GLY A 156 22.59 -18.67 0.53
C GLY A 156 22.45 -17.56 1.58
N ARG A 157 23.54 -16.96 2.02
CA ARG A 157 23.52 -15.91 3.07
C ARG A 157 22.79 -14.64 2.67
N ARG A 158 22.78 -14.28 1.38
CA ARG A 158 22.01 -13.14 0.87
C ARG A 158 20.51 -13.34 1.06
N GLY A 159 20.05 -14.60 1.10
CA GLY A 159 18.66 -14.96 1.36
C GLY A 159 18.13 -14.45 2.70
N ILE A 160 18.98 -14.22 3.70
CA ILE A 160 18.57 -13.63 4.99
C ILE A 160 18.08 -12.18 4.77
N TRP A 161 18.88 -11.37 4.06
CA TRP A 161 18.51 -9.99 3.73
C TRP A 161 17.25 -9.94 2.86
N MET A 162 17.17 -10.84 1.85
CA MET A 162 16.01 -10.95 0.98
C MET A 162 14.75 -11.29 1.75
N SER A 163 14.82 -12.21 2.73
CA SER A 163 13.67 -12.58 3.57
C SER A 163 13.17 -11.39 4.40
N VAL A 164 14.07 -10.62 5.00
CA VAL A 164 13.71 -9.41 5.76
C VAL A 164 13.09 -8.36 4.84
N PHE A 165 13.74 -8.08 3.71
CA PHE A 165 13.28 -7.06 2.77
C PHE A 165 11.87 -7.37 2.23
N HIS A 166 11.66 -8.60 1.73
CA HIS A 166 10.35 -9.00 1.18
C HIS A 166 9.27 -9.09 2.25
N SER A 167 9.62 -9.49 3.50
CA SER A 167 8.65 -9.50 4.59
C SER A 167 8.14 -8.11 4.92
N VAL A 168 9.04 -7.13 5.08
CA VAL A 168 8.69 -5.73 5.34
C VAL A 168 7.94 -5.13 4.16
N SER A 169 8.44 -5.34 2.93
CA SER A 169 7.80 -4.83 1.71
C SER A 169 6.39 -5.39 1.53
N ALA A 170 6.18 -6.69 1.76
CA ALA A 170 4.86 -7.33 1.66
C ALA A 170 3.90 -6.87 2.77
N PHE A 171 4.37 -6.80 4.02
CA PHE A 171 3.57 -6.33 5.14
C PHE A 171 3.16 -4.87 4.99
N CYS A 172 4.09 -4.02 4.55
CA CYS A 172 3.80 -2.62 4.26
C CYS A 172 2.98 -2.41 2.98
N ASN A 173 2.71 -3.46 2.19
CA ASN A 173 2.05 -3.38 0.88
C ASN A 173 2.83 -2.49 -0.10
N ALA A 174 4.16 -2.60 -0.12
CA ALA A 174 5.03 -1.70 -0.86
C ALA A 174 5.43 -2.22 -2.26
N GLY A 175 5.38 -3.54 -2.49
CA GLY A 175 5.65 -4.13 -3.80
C GLY A 175 7.09 -4.07 -4.29
N PHE A 176 8.00 -3.52 -3.50
CA PHE A 176 9.43 -3.54 -3.83
C PHE A 176 10.01 -4.94 -3.63
N ASP A 177 10.79 -5.40 -4.59
CA ASP A 177 11.56 -6.65 -4.51
C ASP A 177 13.04 -6.38 -4.81
N ILE A 178 13.90 -7.32 -4.43
CA ILE A 178 15.34 -7.27 -4.69
C ILE A 178 15.82 -8.55 -5.39
N LEU A 179 14.96 -9.12 -6.23
CA LEU A 179 15.22 -10.34 -6.99
C LEU A 179 15.86 -10.06 -8.36
N GLY A 180 15.72 -8.83 -8.85
CA GLY A 180 16.29 -8.42 -10.13
C GLY A 180 17.81 -8.59 -10.19
N THR A 181 18.30 -8.96 -11.36
CA THR A 181 19.72 -9.09 -11.72
C THR A 181 20.01 -8.29 -12.98
N GLU A 182 21.28 -8.07 -13.34
CA GLU A 182 21.65 -7.32 -14.55
C GLU A 182 21.05 -7.92 -15.83
N GLY A 183 20.91 -9.24 -15.91
CA GLY A 183 20.33 -9.93 -17.07
C GLY A 183 18.80 -10.02 -17.05
N HIS A 184 18.17 -9.89 -15.88
CA HIS A 184 16.73 -10.02 -15.68
C HIS A 184 16.27 -8.96 -14.66
N ARG A 185 15.91 -7.78 -15.15
CA ARG A 185 15.42 -6.64 -14.34
C ARG A 185 13.90 -6.71 -14.17
N PHE A 186 13.38 -6.12 -13.12
CA PHE A 186 11.94 -5.96 -12.84
C PHE A 186 11.17 -7.29 -12.76
N VAL A 187 11.81 -8.35 -12.25
CA VAL A 187 11.24 -9.70 -12.27
C VAL A 187 10.16 -9.95 -11.25
N SER A 188 10.10 -9.16 -10.18
CA SER A 188 9.23 -9.38 -9.03
C SER A 188 9.30 -10.84 -8.51
N LEU A 189 8.17 -11.47 -8.20
CA LEU A 189 8.09 -12.86 -7.75
C LEU A 189 7.79 -13.85 -8.89
N SER A 190 7.97 -13.48 -10.17
CA SER A 190 7.60 -14.33 -11.30
C SER A 190 8.33 -15.68 -11.31
N GLY A 191 9.59 -15.72 -10.85
CA GLY A 191 10.35 -16.97 -10.68
C GLY A 191 9.80 -17.90 -9.58
N TYR A 192 8.93 -17.40 -8.69
CA TYR A 192 8.36 -18.16 -7.58
C TYR A 192 6.86 -18.43 -7.74
N GLY A 193 6.32 -18.26 -8.94
CA GLY A 193 4.89 -18.45 -9.20
C GLY A 193 4.36 -19.83 -8.80
N ASP A 194 5.18 -20.87 -8.87
CA ASP A 194 4.83 -22.25 -8.51
C ASP A 194 5.11 -22.59 -7.03
N ASN A 195 5.80 -21.71 -6.29
CA ASN A 195 6.14 -21.96 -4.89
C ASN A 195 4.96 -21.57 -3.97
N ILE A 196 4.15 -22.57 -3.61
CA ILE A 196 2.95 -22.37 -2.77
C ILE A 196 3.29 -21.74 -1.44
N TRP A 197 4.40 -22.17 -0.79
CA TRP A 197 4.78 -21.66 0.53
C TRP A 197 5.09 -20.17 0.50
N LEU A 198 5.96 -19.72 -0.42
CA LEU A 198 6.33 -18.31 -0.56
C LEU A 198 5.10 -17.46 -0.90
N ASN A 199 4.29 -17.90 -1.86
CA ASN A 199 3.07 -17.17 -2.25
C ASN A 199 2.09 -17.03 -1.09
N MET A 200 1.87 -18.08 -0.29
CA MET A 200 0.99 -18.02 0.87
C MET A 200 1.51 -17.06 1.94
N VAL A 201 2.81 -17.08 2.23
CA VAL A 201 3.41 -16.17 3.22
C VAL A 201 3.27 -14.72 2.76
N ILE A 202 3.61 -14.41 1.50
CA ILE A 202 3.49 -13.05 0.94
C ILE A 202 2.03 -12.58 0.97
N MET A 203 1.08 -13.39 0.48
CA MET A 203 -0.35 -13.05 0.50
C MET A 203 -0.86 -12.78 1.92
N LEU A 204 -0.46 -13.59 2.91
CA LEU A 204 -0.84 -13.39 4.30
C LEU A 204 -0.29 -12.08 4.86
N LEU A 205 0.99 -11.75 4.59
CA LEU A 205 1.59 -10.48 5.00
C LEU A 205 0.83 -9.29 4.41
N ILE A 206 0.51 -9.33 3.12
CA ILE A 206 -0.26 -8.30 2.41
C ILE A 206 -1.65 -8.12 3.06
N ILE A 207 -2.37 -9.22 3.29
CA ILE A 207 -3.71 -9.16 3.88
C ILE A 207 -3.64 -8.61 5.31
N ILE A 208 -2.73 -9.11 6.13
CA ILE A 208 -2.58 -8.68 7.54
C ILE A 208 -2.22 -7.19 7.62
N GLY A 209 -1.29 -6.70 6.79
CA GLY A 209 -0.96 -5.28 6.69
C GLY A 209 -2.14 -4.42 6.23
N GLY A 210 -2.91 -4.93 5.25
CA GLY A 210 -4.00 -4.20 4.59
C GLY A 210 -5.34 -4.15 5.33
N ILE A 211 -5.60 -5.00 6.35
CA ILE A 211 -6.90 -5.02 7.06
C ILE A 211 -7.07 -3.91 8.10
N GLY A 212 -6.01 -3.23 8.48
CA GLY A 212 -6.04 -2.08 9.40
C GLY A 212 -5.83 -2.43 10.87
N PHE A 213 -5.08 -1.55 11.54
CA PHE A 213 -4.64 -1.74 12.93
C PHE A 213 -5.79 -1.71 13.96
N LEU A 214 -6.87 -0.97 13.67
CA LEU A 214 -8.07 -1.00 14.52
C LEU A 214 -8.82 -2.34 14.42
N THR A 215 -8.74 -3.02 13.29
CA THR A 215 -9.28 -4.38 13.14
C THR A 215 -8.42 -5.40 13.90
N TRP A 216 -7.08 -5.18 13.95
CA TRP A 216 -6.19 -5.99 14.80
C TRP A 216 -6.53 -5.83 16.28
N GLU A 217 -6.83 -4.60 16.72
CA GLU A 217 -7.25 -4.34 18.11
C GLU A 217 -8.54 -5.10 18.44
N ASP A 218 -9.54 -5.05 17.56
CA ASP A 218 -10.78 -5.82 17.73
C ASP A 218 -10.54 -7.33 17.80
N PHE A 219 -9.65 -7.86 16.94
CA PHE A 219 -9.28 -9.27 16.98
C PHE A 219 -8.55 -9.64 18.28
N TYR A 220 -7.65 -8.79 18.76
CA TYR A 220 -6.91 -9.02 19.99
C TYR A 220 -7.83 -9.00 21.22
N GLU A 221 -8.76 -8.03 21.30
CA GLU A 221 -9.68 -7.86 22.43
C GLU A 221 -10.82 -8.87 22.43
N ASN A 222 -11.43 -9.10 21.27
CA ASN A 222 -12.65 -9.91 21.12
C ASN A 222 -12.41 -11.32 20.56
N LYS A 223 -11.16 -11.65 20.23
CA LYS A 223 -10.75 -12.94 19.62
C LYS A 223 -11.64 -13.28 18.40
N LEU A 224 -12.22 -14.48 18.35
CA LEU A 224 -13.10 -14.94 17.26
C LEU A 224 -14.56 -14.52 17.42
N ASN A 225 -14.91 -13.73 18.43
CA ASN A 225 -16.29 -13.28 18.62
C ASN A 225 -16.66 -12.12 17.71
N PHE A 226 -16.92 -12.42 16.43
CA PHE A 226 -17.26 -11.45 15.39
C PHE A 226 -18.44 -10.53 15.78
N ARG A 227 -19.39 -10.98 16.60
CA ARG A 227 -20.54 -10.18 17.02
C ARG A 227 -20.12 -8.94 17.82
N ARG A 228 -19.03 -9.03 18.59
CA ARG A 228 -18.50 -7.93 19.44
C ARG A 228 -17.62 -6.93 18.69
N TYR A 229 -17.22 -7.25 17.45
CA TYR A 229 -16.38 -6.34 16.65
C TYR A 229 -17.11 -5.03 16.36
N ARG A 230 -16.35 -3.95 16.23
CA ARG A 230 -16.83 -2.66 15.74
C ARG A 230 -17.45 -2.84 14.35
N MET A 231 -18.48 -2.05 14.04
CA MET A 231 -19.13 -2.08 12.71
C MET A 231 -18.10 -1.92 11.58
N GLN A 232 -17.14 -1.01 11.74
CA GLN A 232 -16.08 -0.76 10.78
C GLN A 232 -15.27 -2.02 10.49
N SER A 233 -14.82 -2.74 11.52
CA SER A 233 -14.06 -3.99 11.36
C SER A 233 -14.85 -5.09 10.67
N LYS A 234 -16.16 -5.20 10.96
CA LYS A 234 -17.06 -6.14 10.27
C LYS A 234 -17.16 -5.81 8.77
N VAL A 235 -17.36 -4.53 8.43
CA VAL A 235 -17.41 -4.07 7.04
C VAL A 235 -16.09 -4.37 6.33
N ILE A 236 -14.95 -4.04 6.97
CA ILE A 236 -13.61 -4.30 6.44
C ILE A 236 -13.42 -5.77 6.11
N LEU A 237 -13.68 -6.67 7.06
CA LEU A 237 -13.45 -8.11 6.88
C LEU A 237 -14.30 -8.68 5.76
N ILE A 238 -15.60 -8.36 5.73
CA ILE A 238 -16.51 -8.86 4.68
C ILE A 238 -16.10 -8.29 3.32
N THR A 239 -15.87 -6.98 3.21
CA THR A 239 -15.46 -6.36 1.94
C THR A 239 -14.12 -6.91 1.47
N THR A 240 -13.15 -7.14 2.37
CA THR A 240 -11.86 -7.76 2.02
C THR A 240 -12.04 -9.15 1.45
N VAL A 241 -12.84 -10.00 2.08
CA VAL A 241 -13.11 -11.36 1.60
C VAL A 241 -13.78 -11.33 0.23
N LEU A 242 -14.79 -10.48 0.03
CA LEU A 242 -15.47 -10.34 -1.26
C LEU A 242 -14.52 -9.84 -2.37
N LEU A 243 -13.69 -8.84 -2.07
CA LEU A 243 -12.71 -8.28 -3.02
C LEU A 243 -11.53 -9.24 -3.31
N ILE A 244 -11.35 -10.29 -2.54
CA ILE A 244 -10.38 -11.36 -2.85
C ILE A 244 -11.07 -12.48 -3.64
N ILE A 245 -12.20 -12.97 -3.18
CA ILE A 245 -12.82 -14.18 -3.74
C ILE A 245 -13.43 -13.91 -5.14
N LEU A 246 -14.21 -12.82 -5.29
CA LEU A 246 -14.90 -12.55 -6.55
C LEU A 246 -13.93 -12.36 -7.73
N PRO A 247 -12.88 -11.50 -7.61
CA PRO A 247 -11.92 -11.35 -8.68
C PRO A 247 -11.08 -12.62 -8.91
N ALA A 248 -10.72 -13.36 -7.84
CA ALA A 248 -9.98 -14.61 -8.00
C ALA A 248 -10.77 -15.63 -8.83
N ILE A 249 -12.10 -15.71 -8.68
CA ILE A 249 -12.95 -16.55 -9.53
C ILE A 249 -12.93 -16.07 -10.99
N LEU A 250 -12.97 -14.74 -11.23
CA LEU A 250 -12.92 -14.17 -12.58
C LEU A 250 -11.56 -14.46 -13.25
N PHE A 251 -10.45 -14.24 -12.55
CA PHE A 251 -9.11 -14.54 -13.06
C PHE A 251 -8.94 -16.04 -13.31
N PHE A 252 -9.45 -16.88 -12.41
CA PHE A 252 -9.44 -18.33 -12.60
C PHE A 252 -10.21 -18.75 -13.86
N ALA A 253 -11.35 -18.14 -14.13
CA ALA A 253 -12.15 -18.49 -15.30
C ALA A 253 -11.55 -18.02 -16.62
N ASN A 254 -10.98 -16.81 -16.67
CA ASN A 254 -10.69 -16.11 -17.92
C ASN A 254 -9.19 -15.99 -18.25
N ASP A 255 -8.30 -15.84 -17.24
CA ASP A 255 -6.91 -15.42 -17.50
C ASP A 255 -5.90 -16.56 -17.43
N PHE A 256 -6.09 -17.53 -16.54
CA PHE A 256 -5.11 -18.58 -16.25
C PHE A 256 -5.55 -19.97 -16.71
N GLY A 257 -6.37 -20.05 -17.76
CA GLY A 257 -6.93 -21.30 -18.28
C GLY A 257 -5.88 -22.32 -18.80
N GLU A 258 -4.73 -21.85 -19.24
CA GLU A 258 -3.64 -22.66 -19.79
C GLU A 258 -2.85 -23.42 -18.72
N PHE A 259 -2.95 -23.00 -17.44
CA PHE A 259 -2.19 -23.60 -16.35
C PHE A 259 -2.93 -24.77 -15.70
N LEU A 260 -2.16 -25.69 -15.13
CA LEU A 260 -2.68 -26.77 -14.29
C LEU A 260 -3.46 -26.20 -13.10
N PHE A 261 -4.49 -26.91 -12.63
CA PHE A 261 -5.43 -26.44 -11.60
C PHE A 261 -4.77 -25.77 -10.38
N LYS A 262 -3.69 -26.36 -9.83
CA LYS A 262 -2.99 -25.81 -8.66
C LYS A 262 -2.34 -24.45 -8.95
N LYS A 263 -1.63 -24.34 -10.07
CA LYS A 263 -0.96 -23.09 -10.50
C LYS A 263 -1.98 -22.03 -10.85
N ARG A 264 -3.01 -22.42 -11.60
CA ARG A 264 -4.15 -21.56 -11.96
C ARG A 264 -4.82 -20.95 -10.74
N LEU A 265 -5.11 -21.78 -9.71
CA LEU A 265 -5.73 -21.32 -8.46
C LEU A 265 -4.80 -20.36 -7.71
N LEU A 266 -3.52 -20.68 -7.59
CA LEU A 266 -2.53 -19.87 -6.89
C LEU A 266 -2.36 -18.49 -7.54
N TYR A 267 -2.21 -18.45 -8.86
CA TYR A 267 -2.10 -17.21 -9.63
C TYR A 267 -3.34 -16.35 -9.51
N SER A 268 -4.52 -16.95 -9.59
CA SER A 268 -5.79 -16.23 -9.50
C SER A 268 -5.99 -15.58 -8.13
N ILE A 269 -5.67 -16.30 -7.04
CA ILE A 269 -5.77 -15.75 -5.69
C ILE A 269 -4.68 -14.68 -5.46
N PHE A 270 -3.43 -14.97 -5.88
CA PHE A 270 -2.33 -14.02 -5.71
C PHE A 270 -2.62 -12.71 -6.44
N GLN A 271 -3.08 -12.80 -7.69
CA GLN A 271 -3.41 -11.62 -8.50
C GLN A 271 -4.54 -10.80 -7.89
N SER A 272 -5.55 -11.45 -7.31
CA SER A 272 -6.63 -10.75 -6.60
C SER A 272 -6.15 -10.07 -5.31
N VAL A 273 -5.21 -10.67 -4.58
CA VAL A 273 -4.65 -10.10 -3.36
C VAL A 273 -3.72 -8.93 -3.68
N THR A 274 -2.82 -9.09 -4.65
CA THR A 274 -1.77 -8.11 -4.95
C THR A 274 -2.31 -6.80 -5.51
N THR A 275 -3.40 -6.84 -6.30
CA THR A 275 -4.05 -5.64 -6.84
C THR A 275 -4.58 -4.70 -5.76
N ARG A 276 -4.69 -5.15 -4.52
CA ARG A 276 -5.11 -4.34 -3.38
C ARG A 276 -3.91 -3.67 -2.69
N THR A 277 -3.18 -2.88 -3.48
CA THR A 277 -2.04 -2.04 -3.08
C THR A 277 -0.80 -2.81 -2.62
N ALA A 278 -0.53 -4.00 -3.16
CA ALA A 278 0.65 -4.77 -2.75
C ALA A 278 1.79 -4.77 -3.77
N GLY A 279 1.49 -4.75 -5.07
CA GLY A 279 2.48 -4.51 -6.12
C GLY A 279 3.34 -5.69 -6.56
N PHE A 280 3.32 -6.79 -5.84
CA PHE A 280 4.05 -8.00 -6.28
C PHE A 280 3.31 -8.71 -7.41
N ASN A 281 4.03 -9.26 -8.38
CA ASN A 281 3.46 -10.11 -9.41
C ASN A 281 4.18 -11.45 -9.51
N THR A 282 3.39 -12.50 -9.74
CA THR A 282 3.87 -13.86 -9.99
C THR A 282 3.54 -14.31 -11.41
N ALA A 283 2.58 -13.64 -12.05
CA ALA A 283 2.16 -13.88 -13.42
C ALA A 283 2.69 -12.80 -14.36
N ASP A 284 2.78 -13.10 -15.64
CA ASP A 284 3.08 -12.14 -16.69
C ASP A 284 1.84 -11.27 -16.97
N LEU A 285 1.84 -10.05 -16.46
CA LEU A 285 0.68 -9.14 -16.52
C LEU A 285 0.34 -8.68 -17.95
N PRO A 286 1.30 -8.35 -18.82
CA PRO A 286 1.05 -8.09 -20.23
C PRO A 286 0.24 -9.17 -20.96
N LEU A 287 0.41 -10.45 -20.62
CA LEU A 287 -0.29 -11.57 -21.24
C LEU A 287 -1.73 -11.78 -20.75
N MET A 288 -2.14 -11.10 -19.69
CA MET A 288 -3.52 -11.18 -19.20
C MET A 288 -4.52 -10.63 -20.23
N THR A 289 -5.75 -11.14 -20.17
CA THR A 289 -6.84 -10.67 -21.05
C THR A 289 -7.15 -9.20 -20.77
N GLU A 290 -7.69 -8.49 -21.76
CA GLU A 290 -8.13 -7.10 -21.61
C GLU A 290 -9.21 -6.97 -20.50
N ALA A 291 -10.08 -7.98 -20.36
CA ALA A 291 -11.06 -8.05 -19.29
C ALA A 291 -10.38 -8.22 -17.92
N GLY A 292 -9.35 -9.06 -17.81
CA GLY A 292 -8.55 -9.23 -16.62
C GLY A 292 -7.87 -7.94 -16.21
N LYS A 293 -7.21 -7.25 -17.15
CA LYS A 293 -6.60 -5.93 -16.93
C LYS A 293 -7.61 -4.89 -16.45
N ALA A 294 -8.82 -4.86 -17.04
CA ALA A 294 -9.88 -3.95 -16.62
C ALA A 294 -10.37 -4.24 -15.19
N VAL A 295 -10.50 -5.52 -14.81
CA VAL A 295 -10.83 -5.92 -13.43
C VAL A 295 -9.71 -5.49 -12.48
N MET A 296 -8.44 -5.66 -12.87
CA MET A 296 -7.30 -5.20 -12.06
C MET A 296 -7.34 -3.68 -11.85
N ILE A 297 -7.62 -2.87 -12.88
CA ILE A 297 -7.80 -1.42 -12.76
C ILE A 297 -8.84 -1.08 -11.69
N LEU A 298 -10.01 -1.73 -11.75
CA LEU A 298 -11.07 -1.51 -10.74
C LEU A 298 -10.61 -1.87 -9.32
N LEU A 299 -9.89 -2.97 -9.15
CA LEU A 299 -9.36 -3.39 -7.85
C LEU A 299 -8.27 -2.45 -7.34
N MET A 300 -7.39 -1.95 -8.21
CA MET A 300 -6.33 -1.02 -7.86
C MET A 300 -6.88 0.33 -7.35
N LEU A 301 -8.01 0.77 -7.87
CA LEU A 301 -8.71 1.96 -7.35
C LEU A 301 -9.29 1.72 -5.95
N ILE A 302 -9.59 0.46 -5.57
CA ILE A 302 -10.11 0.07 -4.26
C ILE A 302 -8.96 -0.46 -3.41
N GLY A 303 -8.31 0.43 -2.68
CA GLY A 303 -7.14 0.11 -1.86
C GLY A 303 -7.44 -0.67 -0.57
N GLY A 304 -6.56 -0.51 0.40
CA GLY A 304 -6.68 -1.18 1.69
C GLY A 304 -7.68 -0.53 2.65
N SER A 305 -7.65 -0.97 3.90
CA SER A 305 -8.58 -0.50 4.94
C SER A 305 -8.07 0.77 5.63
N PRO A 306 -8.93 1.55 6.29
CA PRO A 306 -8.48 2.64 7.14
C PRO A 306 -7.53 2.15 8.23
N SER A 307 -6.56 2.98 8.60
CA SER A 307 -5.54 2.63 9.60
C SER A 307 -4.76 1.35 9.25
N SER A 308 -4.41 1.17 7.99
CA SER A 308 -3.58 0.07 7.49
C SER A 308 -2.30 0.61 6.87
N THR A 309 -1.39 -0.27 6.52
CA THR A 309 -0.20 0.05 5.74
C THR A 309 -0.52 0.34 4.27
N ALA A 310 -1.66 -0.16 3.78
CA ALA A 310 -2.09 -0.04 2.39
C ALA A 310 -2.62 1.37 2.04
N GLY A 311 -2.33 1.82 0.83
CA GLY A 311 -2.80 3.09 0.28
C GLY A 311 -4.17 3.02 -0.39
N GLY A 312 -4.37 3.78 -1.45
CA GLY A 312 -5.58 3.80 -2.26
C GLY A 312 -6.85 4.31 -1.57
N MET A 313 -7.97 4.31 -2.31
CA MET A 313 -9.29 4.60 -1.76
C MET A 313 -9.70 3.49 -0.80
N LYS A 314 -10.06 3.85 0.44
CA LYS A 314 -10.25 2.85 1.51
C LYS A 314 -11.44 1.92 1.24
N THR A 315 -11.31 0.64 1.60
CA THR A 315 -12.38 -0.37 1.47
C THR A 315 -13.69 0.07 2.11
N THR A 316 -13.63 0.83 3.22
CA THR A 316 -14.83 1.37 3.87
C THR A 316 -15.51 2.45 3.03
N THR A 317 -14.76 3.29 2.30
CA THR A 317 -15.31 4.28 1.38
C THR A 317 -16.12 3.59 0.28
N PHE A 318 -15.54 2.58 -0.35
CA PHE A 318 -16.23 1.76 -1.35
C PHE A 318 -17.47 1.06 -0.77
N ALA A 319 -17.35 0.42 0.40
CA ALA A 319 -18.46 -0.28 1.04
C ALA A 319 -19.62 0.66 1.39
N VAL A 320 -19.34 1.87 1.91
CA VAL A 320 -20.35 2.88 2.21
C VAL A 320 -21.11 3.28 0.96
N LEU A 321 -20.42 3.52 -0.16
CA LEU A 321 -21.06 3.90 -1.43
C LEU A 321 -21.94 2.77 -1.97
N ILE A 322 -21.47 1.53 -1.97
CA ILE A 322 -22.25 0.37 -2.41
C ILE A 322 -23.49 0.17 -1.51
N LEU A 323 -23.34 0.23 -0.20
CA LEU A 323 -24.46 0.08 0.74
C LEU A 323 -25.48 1.23 0.60
N ASN A 324 -25.00 2.46 0.33
CA ASN A 324 -25.87 3.59 0.05
C ASN A 324 -26.64 3.40 -1.26
N ALA A 325 -26.00 2.92 -2.33
CA ALA A 325 -26.68 2.61 -3.59
C ALA A 325 -27.77 1.55 -3.38
N PHE A 326 -27.47 0.46 -2.64
CA PHE A 326 -28.48 -0.54 -2.32
C PHE A 326 -29.63 -0.01 -1.45
N ALA A 327 -29.37 0.90 -0.51
CA ALA A 327 -30.43 1.55 0.28
C ALA A 327 -31.34 2.38 -0.62
N THR A 328 -30.77 3.16 -1.54
CA THR A 328 -31.52 3.96 -2.52
C THR A 328 -32.38 3.09 -3.43
N PHE A 329 -31.83 2.01 -4.01
CA PHE A 329 -32.59 1.08 -4.84
C PHE A 329 -33.74 0.40 -4.09
N ARG A 330 -33.63 0.23 -2.77
CA ARG A 330 -34.68 -0.31 -1.91
C ARG A 330 -35.60 0.76 -1.33
N SER A 331 -35.50 2.01 -1.77
CA SER A 331 -36.27 3.17 -1.26
C SER A 331 -36.18 3.30 0.26
N ARG A 332 -35.01 3.00 0.85
CA ARG A 332 -34.74 3.22 2.28
C ARG A 332 -34.18 4.63 2.48
N GLU A 333 -34.71 5.33 3.50
CA GLU A 333 -34.21 6.68 3.83
C GLU A 333 -32.74 6.68 4.32
N ASP A 334 -32.35 5.62 5.01
CA ASP A 334 -31.03 5.51 5.63
C ASP A 334 -30.21 4.34 5.09
N ALA A 335 -28.97 4.62 4.71
CA ALA A 335 -27.97 3.61 4.46
C ALA A 335 -27.32 3.17 5.78
N GLY A 336 -26.99 1.89 5.90
CA GLY A 336 -26.36 1.37 7.12
C GLY A 336 -25.90 -0.07 6.98
N ALA A 337 -25.19 -0.54 8.00
CA ALA A 337 -24.71 -1.91 8.12
C ALA A 337 -24.87 -2.43 9.56
N PHE A 338 -25.15 -3.72 9.72
CA PHE A 338 -25.23 -4.38 11.04
C PHE A 338 -26.14 -3.68 12.05
N GLY A 339 -27.28 -3.14 11.59
CA GLY A 339 -28.26 -2.45 12.45
C GLY A 339 -27.85 -1.05 12.88
N ARG A 340 -26.81 -0.47 12.29
CA ARG A 340 -26.37 0.92 12.53
C ARG A 340 -26.46 1.72 11.25
N ARG A 341 -26.94 2.98 11.35
CA ARG A 341 -27.00 3.93 10.24
C ARG A 341 -25.64 4.58 10.02
N PHE A 342 -25.39 4.95 8.77
CA PHE A 342 -24.26 5.86 8.43
C PHE A 342 -24.71 7.31 8.61
N ASP A 343 -23.81 8.12 9.11
CA ASP A 343 -23.99 9.57 9.10
C ASP A 343 -23.99 10.06 7.63
N VAL A 344 -24.87 10.98 7.31
CA VAL A 344 -24.96 11.61 5.98
C VAL A 344 -23.62 12.23 5.57
N GLN A 345 -22.87 12.79 6.53
CA GLN A 345 -21.56 13.36 6.27
C GLN A 345 -20.55 12.30 5.84
N VAL A 346 -20.62 11.08 6.37
CA VAL A 346 -19.75 9.96 5.96
C VAL A 346 -20.01 9.59 4.50
N ILE A 347 -21.29 9.55 4.09
CA ILE A 347 -21.67 9.25 2.70
C ILE A 347 -21.19 10.36 1.75
N LYS A 348 -21.38 11.63 2.11
CA LYS A 348 -20.90 12.78 1.33
C LYS A 348 -19.38 12.76 1.18
N ASN A 349 -18.64 12.54 2.27
CA ASN A 349 -17.18 12.43 2.24
C ASN A 349 -16.72 11.26 1.36
N ALA A 350 -17.39 10.10 1.45
CA ALA A 350 -17.08 8.95 0.62
C ALA A 350 -17.28 9.24 -0.88
N ALA A 351 -18.39 9.91 -1.24
CA ALA A 351 -18.66 10.32 -2.62
C ALA A 351 -17.63 11.34 -3.13
N THR A 352 -17.26 12.33 -2.30
CA THR A 352 -16.22 13.33 -2.65
C THR A 352 -14.88 12.67 -2.92
N ILE A 353 -14.46 11.75 -2.05
CA ILE A 353 -13.20 11.02 -2.22
C ILE A 353 -13.23 10.18 -3.50
N ALA A 354 -14.30 9.43 -3.75
CA ALA A 354 -14.43 8.64 -4.96
C ALA A 354 -14.39 9.50 -6.23
N MET A 355 -15.07 10.65 -6.22
CA MET A 355 -15.05 11.58 -7.35
C MET A 355 -13.65 12.14 -7.63
N LEU A 356 -12.92 12.55 -6.59
CA LEU A 356 -11.54 13.02 -6.72
C LEU A 356 -10.61 11.92 -7.28
N TYR A 357 -10.75 10.68 -6.79
CA TYR A 357 -9.98 9.55 -7.32
C TYR A 357 -10.28 9.31 -8.80
N LEU A 358 -11.54 9.34 -9.21
CA LEU A 358 -11.90 9.17 -10.61
C LEU A 358 -11.40 10.32 -11.49
N MET A 359 -11.44 11.57 -11.01
CA MET A 359 -10.88 12.72 -11.75
C MET A 359 -9.39 12.56 -11.98
N LEU A 360 -8.63 12.18 -10.94
CA LEU A 360 -7.19 11.96 -11.05
C LEU A 360 -6.88 10.75 -11.95
N PHE A 361 -7.63 9.67 -11.82
CA PHE A 361 -7.48 8.47 -12.63
C PHE A 361 -7.70 8.74 -14.11
N PHE A 362 -8.84 9.35 -14.49
CA PHE A 362 -9.12 9.68 -15.89
C PHE A 362 -8.15 10.75 -16.41
N GLY A 363 -7.90 11.80 -15.62
CA GLY A 363 -6.98 12.86 -15.99
C GLY A 363 -5.56 12.33 -16.22
N GLY A 364 -5.02 11.56 -15.28
CA GLY A 364 -3.69 10.95 -15.40
C GLY A 364 -3.59 10.00 -16.59
N GLY A 365 -4.52 9.07 -16.74
CA GLY A 365 -4.52 8.12 -17.86
C GLY A 365 -4.59 8.80 -19.23
N ILE A 366 -5.41 9.85 -19.38
CA ILE A 366 -5.52 10.62 -20.63
C ILE A 366 -4.22 11.39 -20.91
N ILE A 367 -3.64 12.05 -19.90
CA ILE A 367 -2.40 12.81 -20.06
C ILE A 367 -1.25 11.87 -20.47
N ILE A 368 -1.10 10.72 -19.79
CA ILE A 368 -0.07 9.72 -20.14
C ILE A 368 -0.28 9.25 -21.58
N SER A 369 -1.52 8.88 -21.97
CA SER A 369 -1.81 8.41 -23.33
C SER A 369 -1.52 9.45 -24.40
N ALA A 370 -1.87 10.71 -24.13
CA ALA A 370 -1.64 11.81 -25.06
C ALA A 370 -0.15 12.13 -25.23
N TYR A 371 0.64 11.99 -24.18
CA TYR A 371 2.07 12.34 -24.18
C TYR A 371 2.94 11.20 -24.70
N GLU A 372 2.65 9.96 -24.29
CA GLU A 372 3.44 8.76 -24.63
C GLU A 372 2.97 8.09 -25.93
N GLY A 373 1.76 8.37 -26.42
CA GLY A 373 1.20 7.69 -27.58
C GLY A 373 0.87 6.21 -27.35
N LEU A 374 0.79 5.76 -26.08
CA LEU A 374 0.51 4.39 -25.71
C LEU A 374 -1.00 4.09 -25.72
N PRO A 375 -1.39 2.79 -25.82
CA PRO A 375 -2.79 2.37 -25.73
C PRO A 375 -3.45 2.87 -24.44
N VAL A 376 -4.69 3.36 -24.56
CA VAL A 376 -5.43 3.98 -23.46
C VAL A 376 -5.56 3.05 -22.25
N LEU A 377 -5.82 1.75 -22.46
CA LEU A 377 -5.95 0.80 -21.37
C LEU A 377 -4.64 0.64 -20.57
N THR A 378 -3.49 0.61 -21.26
CA THR A 378 -2.17 0.58 -20.63
C THR A 378 -1.95 1.83 -19.78
N CYS A 379 -2.27 3.01 -20.30
CA CYS A 379 -2.12 4.27 -19.56
C CYS A 379 -3.06 4.35 -18.35
N PHE A 380 -4.27 3.85 -18.47
CA PHE A 380 -5.19 3.74 -17.33
C PHE A 380 -4.73 2.71 -16.31
N TYR A 381 -4.07 1.63 -16.72
CA TYR A 381 -3.49 0.66 -15.80
C TYR A 381 -2.39 1.31 -14.93
N GLU A 382 -1.45 2.02 -15.55
CA GLU A 382 -0.39 2.75 -14.84
C GLU A 382 -0.97 3.84 -13.94
N ALA A 383 -1.92 4.64 -14.43
CA ALA A 383 -2.58 5.68 -13.65
C ALA A 383 -3.33 5.11 -12.43
N ALA A 384 -4.04 3.97 -12.60
CA ALA A 384 -4.72 3.29 -11.49
C ALA A 384 -3.71 2.77 -10.46
N SER A 385 -2.60 2.20 -10.93
CA SER A 385 -1.52 1.70 -10.07
C SER A 385 -0.86 2.84 -9.29
N ALA A 386 -0.56 3.97 -9.92
CA ALA A 386 0.05 5.12 -9.28
C ALA A 386 -0.89 5.75 -8.24
N ILE A 387 -2.13 6.08 -8.61
CA ILE A 387 -3.11 6.73 -7.73
C ILE A 387 -3.55 5.79 -6.61
N GLY A 388 -3.73 4.50 -6.93
CA GLY A 388 -4.06 3.46 -5.98
C GLY A 388 -2.89 3.09 -5.06
N THR A 389 -1.67 3.59 -5.35
CA THR A 389 -0.42 3.19 -4.68
C THR A 389 -0.25 1.66 -4.66
N VAL A 390 -0.29 1.02 -5.84
CA VAL A 390 -0.32 -0.45 -5.98
C VAL A 390 1.04 -1.01 -6.37
N GLY A 391 1.72 -0.40 -7.35
CA GLY A 391 3.03 -0.84 -7.82
C GLY A 391 3.04 -1.83 -8.97
N LEU A 392 1.87 -2.29 -9.42
CA LEU A 392 1.79 -3.13 -10.61
C LEU A 392 1.94 -2.29 -11.88
N THR A 393 2.67 -2.79 -12.86
CA THR A 393 2.90 -2.15 -14.15
C THR A 393 2.76 -3.18 -15.28
N LEU A 394 2.35 -2.72 -16.45
CA LEU A 394 2.42 -3.53 -17.69
C LEU A 394 3.81 -3.44 -18.34
N GLY A 395 4.82 -2.99 -17.59
CA GLY A 395 6.21 -2.92 -18.02
C GLY A 395 6.61 -1.59 -18.63
N VAL A 396 5.72 -0.59 -18.68
CA VAL A 396 6.00 0.70 -19.34
C VAL A 396 6.55 1.77 -18.40
N THR A 397 6.39 1.63 -17.07
CA THR A 397 6.82 2.65 -16.09
C THR A 397 8.29 3.08 -16.21
N PRO A 398 9.27 2.17 -16.40
CA PRO A 398 10.67 2.56 -16.53
C PRO A 398 10.97 3.40 -17.77
N ASP A 399 10.18 3.22 -18.83
CA ASP A 399 10.39 3.87 -20.14
C ASP A 399 9.55 5.14 -20.31
N LEU A 400 8.69 5.49 -19.35
CA LEU A 400 7.89 6.70 -19.40
C LEU A 400 8.77 7.96 -19.37
N HIS A 401 8.34 8.97 -20.10
CA HIS A 401 8.99 10.29 -20.08
C HIS A 401 8.87 10.94 -18.70
N ILE A 402 9.81 11.78 -18.33
CA ILE A 402 9.87 12.45 -17.01
C ILE A 402 8.56 13.19 -16.62
N ILE A 403 7.79 13.66 -17.62
CA ILE A 403 6.50 14.33 -17.38
C ILE A 403 5.38 13.33 -17.05
N SER A 404 5.50 12.09 -17.52
CA SER A 404 4.51 11.01 -17.32
C SER A 404 4.80 10.17 -16.09
N ARG A 405 5.98 10.31 -15.50
CA ARG A 405 6.42 9.73 -14.23
C ARG A 405 5.93 10.57 -13.05
#